data_6e60ff9957d90614c5e1bac91380bf0a
#
_entry.id   6e60ff9957d90614c5e1bac91380bf0a
#
_cell.length_a   1.000
_cell.length_b   1.000
_cell.length_c   1.000
_cell.angle_alpha   90.00
_cell.angle_beta   90.00
_cell.angle_gamma   90.00
#
_symmetry.space_group_name_H-M   'P 1'
#
loop_
_entity.id
_entity.type
_entity.pdbx_description
1 polymer ?
#
loop_
_entity_poly.entity_id
_entity_poly.type
_entity_poly.pdbx_seq_one_letter_code
_entity_poly.pdbx_strand_id
1 'polypeptide(L)'
;MNRFYEKVIRYRAVIMTVFLAVTIGCIYCRQFIFVNYDMNDYLPEDTPSTVALHVMGDEFDGEIPNARVMIQNVTVAQALDYKEKLKAVDGVSAVSWLDDHVPITIPFEMVDKDTLNTYYKNNNALFSVTIQEDAINDAVPAIRNIIGDDNAMTGSAVSTACATSNTVHEVKTISGLTVLIVFLILILTTTSWVEPFIVLFGLGVAIIINAGSNLIFGEISFVTNAAGNILQLAVSLDYSVFLIHRFTECKRTQPNSKRAMQNALVQSTSSILSSGLTTVIGFLALCLM
;
A
#
# COMPACT_ATOMS: atom_id res chain seq x y z
N MET A 1 13.94 -25.89 30.15
CA MET A 1 13.85 -25.76 28.70
C MET A 1 13.67 -27.12 28.00
N ASN A 2 14.45 -28.15 28.29
CA ASN A 2 14.32 -29.45 27.59
C ASN A 2 12.92 -30.07 27.61
N ARG A 3 12.22 -30.08 28.75
CA ARG A 3 10.85 -30.62 28.88
C ARG A 3 9.81 -29.81 28.10
N PHE A 4 10.02 -28.50 27.89
CA PHE A 4 9.14 -27.64 27.13
C PHE A 4 9.24 -28.02 25.63
N TYR A 5 10.44 -28.06 25.06
CA TYR A 5 10.64 -28.42 23.66
C TYR A 5 10.29 -29.86 23.32
N GLU A 6 10.42 -30.78 24.27
CA GLU A 6 9.90 -32.12 24.11
C GLU A 6 8.38 -32.13 23.89
N LYS A 7 7.64 -31.34 24.69
CA LYS A 7 6.18 -31.14 24.49
C LYS A 7 5.87 -30.48 23.16
N VAL A 8 6.60 -29.44 22.76
CA VAL A 8 6.41 -28.77 21.45
C VAL A 8 6.55 -29.76 20.30
N ILE A 9 7.59 -30.60 20.31
CA ILE A 9 7.80 -31.61 19.26
C ILE A 9 6.72 -32.69 19.32
N ARG A 10 6.28 -33.07 20.51
CA ARG A 10 5.21 -34.07 20.70
C ARG A 10 3.87 -33.58 20.13
N TYR A 11 3.52 -32.31 20.37
CA TYR A 11 2.27 -31.72 19.95
C TYR A 11 2.39 -30.92 18.62
N ARG A 12 3.43 -31.17 17.84
CA ARG A 12 3.69 -30.43 16.58
C ARG A 12 2.49 -30.37 15.63
N ALA A 13 1.73 -31.47 15.51
CA ALA A 13 0.55 -31.49 14.64
C ALA A 13 -0.54 -30.53 15.13
N VAL A 14 -0.79 -30.48 16.44
CA VAL A 14 -1.74 -29.53 17.05
C VAL A 14 -1.30 -28.10 16.83
N ILE A 15 0.00 -27.82 17.05
CA ILE A 15 0.56 -26.47 16.82
C ILE A 15 0.39 -26.06 15.36
N MET A 16 0.73 -26.95 14.40
CA MET A 16 0.54 -26.66 12.98
C MET A 16 -0.92 -26.41 12.62
N THR A 17 -1.86 -27.20 13.17
CA THR A 17 -3.31 -27.00 12.94
C THR A 17 -3.78 -25.65 13.49
N VAL A 18 -3.32 -25.28 14.70
CA VAL A 18 -3.64 -23.96 15.28
C VAL A 18 -3.11 -22.82 14.41
N PHE A 19 -1.84 -22.89 13.99
CA PHE A 19 -1.28 -21.87 13.10
C PHE A 19 -2.04 -21.79 11.77
N LEU A 20 -2.42 -22.92 11.18
CA LEU A 20 -3.21 -22.95 9.95
C LEU A 20 -4.59 -22.32 10.16
N ALA A 21 -5.27 -22.64 11.26
CA ALA A 21 -6.56 -22.04 11.60
C ALA A 21 -6.46 -20.53 11.80
N VAL A 22 -5.43 -20.05 12.51
CA VAL A 22 -5.15 -18.62 12.69
C VAL A 22 -4.85 -17.97 11.34
N THR A 23 -4.07 -18.60 10.47
CA THR A 23 -3.78 -18.09 9.13
C THR A 23 -5.05 -17.89 8.30
N ILE A 24 -5.95 -18.90 8.31
CA ILE A 24 -7.25 -18.79 7.62
C ILE A 24 -8.09 -17.65 8.20
N GLY A 25 -8.12 -17.51 9.53
CA GLY A 25 -8.78 -16.38 10.20
C GLY A 25 -8.18 -15.04 9.78
N CYS A 26 -6.86 -14.93 9.71
CA CYS A 26 -6.16 -13.71 9.29
C CYS A 26 -6.39 -13.36 7.82
N ILE A 27 -6.52 -14.35 6.93
CA ILE A 27 -6.91 -14.11 5.52
C ILE A 27 -8.29 -13.44 5.46
N TYR A 28 -9.23 -13.92 6.27
CA TYR A 28 -10.57 -13.31 6.36
C TYR A 28 -10.53 -11.92 6.97
N CYS A 29 -9.80 -11.72 8.06
CA CYS A 29 -9.65 -10.44 8.75
C CYS A 29 -9.03 -9.37 7.85
N ARG A 30 -8.10 -9.74 6.96
CA ARG A 30 -7.46 -8.80 6.04
C ARG A 30 -8.46 -8.05 5.14
N GLN A 31 -9.63 -8.61 4.85
CA GLN A 31 -10.66 -7.97 4.01
C GLN A 31 -11.32 -6.76 4.69
N PHE A 32 -11.19 -6.64 6.01
CA PHE A 32 -11.75 -5.56 6.81
C PHE A 32 -10.73 -4.47 7.17
N ILE A 33 -9.50 -4.60 6.68
CA ILE A 33 -8.43 -3.64 6.94
C ILE A 33 -8.40 -2.64 5.80
N PHE A 34 -8.62 -1.38 6.13
CA PHE A 34 -8.47 -0.29 5.19
C PHE A 34 -6.99 0.12 5.10
N VAL A 35 -6.48 0.26 3.87
CA VAL A 35 -5.14 0.78 3.63
C VAL A 35 -5.28 2.21 3.16
N ASN A 36 -4.86 3.16 4.00
CA ASN A 36 -4.91 4.57 3.69
C ASN A 36 -3.72 4.93 2.78
N TYR A 37 -4.04 5.50 1.64
CA TYR A 37 -3.09 5.98 0.64
C TYR A 37 -2.95 7.50 0.65
N ASP A 38 -3.74 8.22 1.45
CA ASP A 38 -3.63 9.66 1.57
C ASP A 38 -2.38 10.02 2.39
N MET A 39 -1.49 10.77 1.76
CA MET A 39 -0.28 11.26 2.43
C MET A 39 -0.56 12.49 3.28
N ASN A 40 -1.65 13.21 3.04
CA ASN A 40 -2.01 14.41 3.78
C ASN A 40 -2.44 14.08 5.21
N ASP A 41 -3.08 12.93 5.42
CA ASP A 41 -3.51 12.45 6.74
C ASP A 41 -2.34 12.22 7.73
N TYR A 42 -1.11 12.15 7.20
CA TYR A 42 0.11 11.97 8.02
C TYR A 42 0.87 13.27 8.26
N LEU A 43 0.36 14.40 7.74
CA LEU A 43 0.93 15.70 8.05
C LEU A 43 0.50 16.14 9.47
N PRO A 44 1.42 16.74 10.26
CA PRO A 44 1.03 17.27 11.57
C PRO A 44 -0.08 18.30 11.43
N GLU A 45 -1.09 18.23 12.29
CA GLU A 45 -2.28 19.10 12.26
C GLU A 45 -1.95 20.60 12.45
N ASP A 46 -0.84 20.89 13.12
CA ASP A 46 -0.38 22.25 13.44
C ASP A 46 0.50 22.89 12.37
N THR A 47 0.79 22.18 11.26
CA THR A 47 1.56 22.80 10.17
C THR A 47 0.75 23.86 9.43
N PRO A 48 1.38 24.98 9.00
CA PRO A 48 0.69 26.04 8.30
C PRO A 48 -0.05 25.56 7.04
N SER A 49 0.45 24.53 6.35
CA SER A 49 -0.17 23.94 5.17
C SER A 49 -1.45 23.17 5.53
N THR A 50 -1.44 22.38 6.59
CA THR A 50 -2.60 21.60 7.04
C THR A 50 -3.71 22.54 7.55
N VAL A 51 -3.32 23.54 8.37
CA VAL A 51 -4.25 24.57 8.83
C VAL A 51 -4.87 25.32 7.65
N ALA A 52 -4.08 25.68 6.62
CA ALA A 52 -4.59 26.36 5.44
C ALA A 52 -5.59 25.48 4.66
N LEU A 53 -5.32 24.17 4.50
CA LEU A 53 -6.25 23.24 3.85
C LEU A 53 -7.57 23.13 4.60
N HIS A 54 -7.54 23.03 5.94
CA HIS A 54 -8.76 23.00 6.74
C HIS A 54 -9.56 24.29 6.63
N VAL A 55 -8.90 25.46 6.76
CA VAL A 55 -9.58 26.77 6.61
C VAL A 55 -10.18 26.90 5.21
N MET A 56 -9.46 26.51 4.16
CA MET A 56 -9.97 26.57 2.79
C MET A 56 -11.16 25.62 2.60
N GLY A 57 -11.10 24.41 3.16
CA GLY A 57 -12.21 23.45 3.10
C GLY A 57 -13.47 23.97 3.82
N ASP A 58 -13.31 24.56 4.99
CA ASP A 58 -14.40 25.07 5.81
C ASP A 58 -15.05 26.34 5.20
N GLU A 59 -14.24 27.24 4.65
CA GLU A 59 -14.73 28.53 4.11
C GLU A 59 -15.29 28.41 2.69
N PHE A 60 -14.88 27.42 1.91
CA PHE A 60 -15.27 27.22 0.50
C PHE A 60 -16.05 25.93 0.24
N ASP A 61 -16.63 25.31 1.29
CA ASP A 61 -17.42 24.07 1.20
C ASP A 61 -16.72 22.92 0.43
N GLY A 62 -15.37 22.86 0.49
CA GLY A 62 -14.58 21.84 -0.20
C GLY A 62 -14.56 21.94 -1.73
N GLU A 63 -15.13 22.99 -2.33
CA GLU A 63 -15.25 23.14 -3.80
C GLU A 63 -14.00 23.76 -4.48
N ILE A 64 -12.81 23.53 -3.95
CA ILE A 64 -11.57 24.03 -4.56
C ILE A 64 -11.13 23.07 -5.68
N PRO A 65 -11.01 23.52 -6.94
CA PRO A 65 -10.55 22.68 -8.02
C PRO A 65 -9.14 22.14 -7.76
N ASN A 66 -9.01 20.83 -7.68
CA ASN A 66 -7.76 20.12 -7.43
C ASN A 66 -7.26 19.34 -8.65
N ALA A 67 -8.01 19.35 -9.75
CA ALA A 67 -7.62 18.79 -11.03
C ALA A 67 -7.97 19.71 -12.20
N ARG A 68 -7.17 19.67 -13.26
CA ARG A 68 -7.43 20.30 -14.54
C ARG A 68 -7.36 19.26 -15.63
N VAL A 69 -8.37 19.24 -16.49
CA VAL A 69 -8.50 18.32 -17.61
C VAL A 69 -8.55 19.09 -18.91
N MET A 70 -7.63 18.80 -19.82
CA MET A 70 -7.58 19.42 -21.15
C MET A 70 -7.98 18.38 -22.20
N ILE A 71 -9.00 18.73 -23.00
CA ILE A 71 -9.44 17.93 -24.14
C ILE A 71 -9.10 18.67 -25.42
N GLN A 72 -8.39 18.01 -26.32
CA GLN A 72 -7.89 18.58 -27.56
C GLN A 72 -8.87 18.38 -28.72
N ASN A 73 -8.86 19.33 -29.64
CA ASN A 73 -9.60 19.25 -30.92
C ASN A 73 -11.10 18.98 -30.75
N VAL A 74 -11.74 19.67 -29.82
CA VAL A 74 -13.18 19.54 -29.54
C VAL A 74 -13.95 20.79 -29.92
N THR A 75 -15.16 20.59 -30.41
CA THR A 75 -16.16 21.67 -30.55
C THR A 75 -16.79 21.98 -29.19
N VAL A 76 -17.44 23.12 -29.10
CA VAL A 76 -18.20 23.55 -27.88
C VAL A 76 -19.21 22.49 -27.45
N ALA A 77 -19.96 21.92 -28.41
CA ALA A 77 -20.95 20.87 -28.12
C ALA A 77 -20.31 19.61 -27.55
N GLN A 78 -19.15 19.22 -28.10
CA GLN A 78 -18.38 18.06 -27.59
C GLN A 78 -17.78 18.36 -26.21
N ALA A 79 -17.32 19.58 -25.98
CA ALA A 79 -16.82 19.99 -24.67
C ALA A 79 -17.89 19.90 -23.58
N LEU A 80 -19.12 20.31 -23.89
CA LEU A 80 -20.27 20.14 -22.97
C LEU A 80 -20.57 18.64 -22.69
N ASP A 81 -20.51 17.78 -23.70
CA ASP A 81 -20.69 16.34 -23.50
C ASP A 81 -19.58 15.75 -22.61
N TYR A 82 -18.33 16.21 -22.78
CA TYR A 82 -17.25 15.83 -21.88
C TYR A 82 -17.47 16.36 -20.44
N LYS A 83 -17.96 17.59 -20.29
CA LYS A 83 -18.31 18.16 -18.97
C LYS A 83 -19.30 17.27 -18.23
N GLU A 84 -20.38 16.85 -18.90
CA GLU A 84 -21.38 15.96 -18.30
C GLU A 84 -20.80 14.57 -17.97
N LYS A 85 -19.94 14.01 -18.83
CA LYS A 85 -19.27 12.75 -18.56
C LYS A 85 -18.32 12.83 -17.36
N LEU A 86 -17.56 13.92 -17.24
CA LEU A 86 -16.66 14.17 -16.11
C LEU A 86 -17.45 14.34 -14.81
N LYS A 87 -18.58 15.07 -14.87
CA LYS A 87 -19.45 15.27 -13.70
C LYS A 87 -20.14 13.99 -13.24
N ALA A 88 -20.33 13.03 -14.13
CA ALA A 88 -20.94 11.74 -13.81
C ALA A 88 -19.96 10.75 -13.16
N VAL A 89 -18.67 11.08 -13.04
CA VAL A 89 -17.68 10.23 -12.38
C VAL A 89 -17.91 10.28 -10.88
N ASP A 90 -17.97 9.12 -10.26
CA ASP A 90 -18.10 8.99 -8.81
C ASP A 90 -16.88 9.63 -8.10
N GLY A 91 -17.15 10.44 -7.07
CA GLY A 91 -16.13 11.21 -6.36
C GLY A 91 -15.78 12.55 -7.02
N VAL A 92 -16.39 12.94 -8.14
CA VAL A 92 -16.30 14.28 -8.69
C VAL A 92 -17.42 15.15 -8.11
N SER A 93 -17.06 16.18 -7.33
CA SER A 93 -18.04 17.10 -6.73
C SER A 93 -18.44 18.24 -7.66
N ALA A 94 -17.51 18.77 -8.44
CA ALA A 94 -17.77 19.88 -9.36
C ALA A 94 -16.90 19.81 -10.61
N VAL A 95 -17.47 20.27 -11.74
CA VAL A 95 -16.73 20.50 -12.99
C VAL A 95 -17.11 21.86 -13.51
N SER A 96 -16.13 22.76 -13.60
CA SER A 96 -16.32 24.11 -14.12
C SER A 96 -15.66 24.27 -15.48
N TRP A 97 -16.37 24.95 -16.40
CA TRP A 97 -15.88 25.27 -17.73
C TRP A 97 -16.44 26.64 -18.18
N LEU A 98 -16.22 27.01 -19.44
CA LEU A 98 -16.61 28.27 -20.03
C LEU A 98 -18.10 28.63 -19.83
N ASP A 99 -19.00 27.63 -19.90
CA ASP A 99 -20.46 27.81 -19.77
C ASP A 99 -20.92 28.27 -18.39
N ASP A 100 -20.12 28.04 -17.35
CA ASP A 100 -20.40 28.52 -15.99
C ASP A 100 -20.09 30.05 -15.83
N HIS A 101 -19.26 30.59 -16.73
CA HIS A 101 -18.77 31.95 -16.66
C HIS A 101 -19.41 32.84 -17.73
N VAL A 102 -19.75 32.26 -18.88
CA VAL A 102 -20.31 33.02 -20.04
C VAL A 102 -21.43 32.22 -20.69
N PRO A 103 -22.59 32.83 -20.98
CA PRO A 103 -23.67 32.19 -21.74
C PRO A 103 -23.15 31.76 -23.13
N ILE A 104 -23.21 30.46 -23.44
CA ILE A 104 -22.69 29.88 -24.70
C ILE A 104 -23.48 30.39 -25.94
N THR A 105 -24.63 31.01 -25.73
CA THR A 105 -25.45 31.63 -26.80
C THR A 105 -24.84 32.93 -27.34
N ILE A 106 -23.83 33.48 -26.66
CA ILE A 106 -23.15 34.70 -27.11
C ILE A 106 -22.04 34.34 -28.10
N PRO A 107 -21.93 35.00 -29.27
CA PRO A 107 -20.80 34.78 -30.19
C PRO A 107 -19.46 35.04 -29.50
N PHE A 108 -18.46 34.18 -29.78
CA PHE A 108 -17.14 34.27 -29.12
C PHE A 108 -16.42 35.62 -29.34
N GLU A 109 -16.74 36.32 -30.41
CA GLU A 109 -16.22 37.69 -30.67
C GLU A 109 -16.66 38.70 -29.62
N MET A 110 -17.75 38.43 -28.90
CA MET A 110 -18.30 39.32 -27.85
C MET A 110 -17.88 38.89 -26.44
N VAL A 111 -17.23 37.74 -26.31
CA VAL A 111 -16.72 37.25 -25.03
C VAL A 111 -15.37 37.88 -24.77
N ASP A 112 -15.08 38.20 -23.49
CA ASP A 112 -13.77 38.67 -23.09
C ASP A 112 -12.69 37.61 -23.48
N LYS A 113 -11.66 38.12 -24.18
CA LYS A 113 -10.62 37.23 -24.75
C LYS A 113 -9.81 36.49 -23.68
N ASP A 114 -9.63 37.09 -22.51
CA ASP A 114 -8.86 36.47 -21.43
C ASP A 114 -9.67 35.33 -20.80
N THR A 115 -10.97 35.55 -20.58
CA THR A 115 -11.88 34.49 -20.13
C THR A 115 -12.00 33.38 -21.14
N LEU A 116 -12.18 33.68 -22.42
CA LEU A 116 -12.26 32.65 -23.47
C LEU A 116 -10.97 31.83 -23.54
N ASN A 117 -9.81 32.49 -23.59
CA ASN A 117 -8.51 31.81 -23.68
C ASN A 117 -8.17 30.98 -22.45
N THR A 118 -8.78 31.25 -21.30
CA THR A 118 -8.60 30.47 -20.07
C THR A 118 -9.26 29.11 -20.16
N TYR A 119 -10.45 29.01 -20.76
CA TYR A 119 -11.25 27.78 -20.79
C TYR A 119 -11.33 27.12 -22.17
N TYR A 120 -11.17 27.88 -23.25
CA TYR A 120 -11.27 27.38 -24.62
C TYR A 120 -10.33 28.13 -25.56
N LYS A 121 -9.31 27.43 -26.06
CA LYS A 121 -8.29 28.03 -26.94
C LYS A 121 -7.85 27.04 -28.01
N ASN A 122 -7.79 27.46 -29.27
CA ASN A 122 -7.33 26.62 -30.40
C ASN A 122 -8.08 25.28 -30.48
N ASN A 123 -9.37 25.27 -30.28
CA ASN A 123 -10.22 24.06 -30.20
C ASN A 123 -9.86 23.11 -29.06
N ASN A 124 -9.16 23.56 -28.04
CA ASN A 124 -8.89 22.78 -26.82
C ASN A 124 -9.74 23.33 -25.68
N ALA A 125 -10.45 22.46 -24.99
CA ALA A 125 -11.22 22.78 -23.80
C ALA A 125 -10.45 22.47 -22.54
N LEU A 126 -10.40 23.38 -21.56
CA LEU A 126 -9.77 23.20 -20.26
C LEU A 126 -10.83 23.25 -19.17
N PHE A 127 -11.04 22.12 -18.51
CA PHE A 127 -11.98 21.97 -17.39
C PHE A 127 -11.23 22.10 -16.07
N SER A 128 -11.85 22.77 -15.10
CA SER A 128 -11.46 22.72 -13.70
C SER A 128 -12.35 21.71 -12.98
N VAL A 129 -11.75 20.71 -12.37
CA VAL A 129 -12.47 19.59 -11.74
C VAL A 129 -12.13 19.56 -10.26
N THR A 130 -13.14 19.39 -9.43
CA THR A 130 -12.99 19.15 -8.00
C THR A 130 -13.29 17.70 -7.71
N ILE A 131 -12.32 17.00 -7.16
CA ILE A 131 -12.38 15.57 -6.80
C ILE A 131 -12.32 15.47 -5.29
N GLN A 132 -13.21 14.70 -4.69
CA GLN A 132 -13.21 14.42 -3.25
C GLN A 132 -11.94 13.68 -2.86
N GLU A 133 -11.34 14.02 -1.72
CA GLU A 133 -10.03 13.48 -1.30
C GLU A 133 -10.05 11.96 -1.16
N ASP A 134 -11.10 11.40 -0.59
CA ASP A 134 -11.30 9.96 -0.41
C ASP A 134 -11.49 9.19 -1.74
N ALA A 135 -11.95 9.87 -2.79
CA ALA A 135 -12.22 9.29 -4.10
C ALA A 135 -11.09 9.48 -5.12
N ILE A 136 -10.02 10.22 -4.81
CA ILE A 136 -8.93 10.58 -5.75
C ILE A 136 -8.38 9.36 -6.49
N ASN A 137 -8.13 8.28 -5.77
CA ASN A 137 -7.50 7.09 -6.33
C ASN A 137 -8.39 6.31 -7.31
N ASP A 138 -9.71 6.48 -7.24
CA ASP A 138 -10.69 5.85 -8.12
C ASP A 138 -11.14 6.79 -9.23
N ALA A 139 -11.41 8.07 -8.90
CA ALA A 139 -11.90 9.08 -9.82
C ALA A 139 -10.84 9.44 -10.90
N VAL A 140 -9.57 9.60 -10.53
CA VAL A 140 -8.52 9.97 -11.49
C VAL A 140 -8.33 8.94 -12.61
N PRO A 141 -8.24 7.62 -12.33
CA PRO A 141 -8.23 6.62 -13.38
C PRO A 141 -9.53 6.58 -14.21
N ALA A 142 -10.70 6.79 -13.58
CA ALA A 142 -11.98 6.85 -14.28
C ALA A 142 -12.03 8.03 -15.26
N ILE A 143 -11.60 9.22 -14.84
CA ILE A 143 -11.43 10.38 -15.71
C ILE A 143 -10.46 10.08 -16.84
N ARG A 144 -9.30 9.44 -16.56
CA ARG A 144 -8.33 9.06 -17.58
C ARG A 144 -8.94 8.15 -18.64
N ASN A 145 -9.78 7.19 -18.25
CA ASN A 145 -10.47 6.30 -19.17
C ASN A 145 -11.48 7.05 -20.09
N ILE A 146 -12.11 8.12 -19.58
CA ILE A 146 -13.05 8.94 -20.35
C ILE A 146 -12.32 9.80 -21.36
N ILE A 147 -11.22 10.44 -20.95
CA ILE A 147 -10.49 11.38 -21.80
C ILE A 147 -9.51 10.70 -22.77
N GLY A 148 -9.07 9.48 -22.46
CA GLY A 148 -8.05 8.76 -23.23
C GLY A 148 -6.64 9.30 -23.05
N ASP A 149 -5.65 8.65 -23.68
CA ASP A 149 -4.22 8.97 -23.53
C ASP A 149 -3.80 10.21 -24.33
N ASP A 150 -4.55 10.60 -25.34
CA ASP A 150 -4.25 11.77 -26.21
C ASP A 150 -4.54 13.08 -25.51
N ASN A 151 -5.30 13.07 -24.43
CA ASN A 151 -5.67 14.26 -23.66
C ASN A 151 -4.88 14.36 -22.35
N ALA A 152 -4.80 15.57 -21.81
CA ALA A 152 -3.97 15.85 -20.64
C ALA A 152 -4.79 16.11 -19.38
N MET A 153 -4.27 15.68 -18.25
CA MET A 153 -4.78 16.08 -16.94
C MET A 153 -3.63 16.37 -15.98
N THR A 154 -3.85 17.33 -15.07
CA THR A 154 -2.86 17.75 -14.07
C THR A 154 -3.59 18.30 -12.82
N GLY A 155 -2.86 18.49 -11.74
CA GLY A 155 -3.37 19.02 -10.46
C GLY A 155 -2.90 18.19 -9.29
N SER A 156 -3.19 18.66 -8.06
CA SER A 156 -2.80 17.95 -6.83
C SER A 156 -3.42 16.56 -6.76
N ALA A 157 -4.71 16.43 -7.04
CA ALA A 157 -5.40 15.14 -7.07
C ALA A 157 -4.76 14.15 -8.06
N VAL A 158 -4.40 14.62 -9.27
CA VAL A 158 -3.74 13.78 -10.27
C VAL A 158 -2.35 13.35 -9.80
N SER A 159 -1.59 14.26 -9.19
CA SER A 159 -0.26 13.96 -8.66
C SER A 159 -0.35 12.94 -7.53
N THR A 160 -1.31 13.07 -6.62
CA THR A 160 -1.55 12.13 -5.52
C THR A 160 -1.91 10.74 -6.05
N ALA A 161 -2.88 10.64 -6.98
CA ALA A 161 -3.25 9.37 -7.60
C ALA A 161 -2.08 8.69 -8.33
N CYS A 162 -1.29 9.46 -9.10
CA CYS A 162 -0.12 8.93 -9.79
C CYS A 162 0.96 8.46 -8.81
N ALA A 163 1.24 9.23 -7.75
CA ALA A 163 2.20 8.87 -6.72
C ALA A 163 1.77 7.58 -6.01
N THR A 164 0.49 7.48 -5.62
CA THR A 164 -0.09 6.28 -5.00
C THR A 164 0.02 5.06 -5.92
N SER A 165 -0.41 5.18 -7.17
CA SER A 165 -0.36 4.10 -8.14
C SER A 165 1.07 3.62 -8.40
N ASN A 166 2.01 4.55 -8.58
CA ASN A 166 3.43 4.24 -8.77
C ASN A 166 4.01 3.53 -7.55
N THR A 167 3.72 4.03 -6.35
CA THR A 167 4.20 3.42 -5.10
C THR A 167 3.67 1.99 -4.94
N VAL A 168 2.38 1.76 -5.19
CA VAL A 168 1.79 0.41 -5.16
C VAL A 168 2.47 -0.53 -6.15
N HIS A 169 2.73 -0.05 -7.38
CA HIS A 169 3.42 -0.82 -8.41
C HIS A 169 4.87 -1.14 -8.01
N GLU A 170 5.61 -0.16 -7.50
CA GLU A 170 6.99 -0.32 -7.05
C GLU A 170 7.08 -1.29 -5.88
N VAL A 171 6.22 -1.15 -4.86
CA VAL A 171 6.17 -2.07 -3.71
C VAL A 171 5.90 -3.51 -4.16
N LYS A 172 4.99 -3.72 -5.11
CA LYS A 172 4.70 -5.05 -5.67
C LYS A 172 5.92 -5.63 -6.38
N THR A 173 6.63 -4.83 -7.16
CA THR A 173 7.83 -5.22 -7.90
C THR A 173 8.98 -5.53 -6.95
N ILE A 174 9.24 -4.66 -5.97
CA ILE A 174 10.29 -4.84 -4.96
C ILE A 174 10.00 -6.08 -4.10
N SER A 175 8.75 -6.29 -3.69
CA SER A 175 8.36 -7.47 -2.91
C SER A 175 8.59 -8.76 -3.69
N GLY A 176 8.27 -8.79 -4.98
CA GLY A 176 8.55 -9.94 -5.85
C GLY A 176 10.06 -10.21 -5.98
N LEU A 177 10.85 -9.16 -6.20
CA LEU A 177 12.32 -9.26 -6.26
C LEU A 177 12.91 -9.75 -4.93
N THR A 178 12.39 -9.25 -3.81
CA THR A 178 12.83 -9.66 -2.47
C THR A 178 12.59 -11.15 -2.24
N VAL A 179 11.42 -11.68 -2.60
CA VAL A 179 11.11 -13.12 -2.49
C VAL A 179 12.07 -13.94 -3.37
N LEU A 180 12.39 -13.47 -4.57
CA LEU A 180 13.35 -14.13 -5.46
C LEU A 180 14.75 -14.17 -4.84
N ILE A 181 15.24 -13.06 -4.29
CA ILE A 181 16.55 -12.97 -3.64
C ILE A 181 16.58 -13.90 -2.41
N VAL A 182 15.54 -13.89 -1.58
CA VAL A 182 15.41 -14.78 -0.43
C VAL A 182 15.46 -16.24 -0.86
N PHE A 183 14.77 -16.60 -1.93
CA PHE A 183 14.79 -17.95 -2.46
C PHE A 183 16.18 -18.38 -2.93
N LEU A 184 16.91 -17.50 -3.62
CA LEU A 184 18.29 -17.74 -4.05
C LEU A 184 19.24 -17.93 -2.83
N ILE A 185 19.12 -17.07 -1.83
CA ILE A 185 19.92 -17.20 -0.59
C ILE A 185 19.62 -18.53 0.09
N LEU A 186 18.35 -18.93 0.18
CA LEU A 186 17.97 -20.21 0.77
C LEU A 186 18.56 -21.39 0.01
N ILE A 187 18.55 -21.39 -1.33
CA ILE A 187 19.18 -22.43 -2.14
C ILE A 187 20.67 -22.53 -1.85
N LEU A 188 21.36 -21.40 -1.71
CA LEU A 188 22.80 -21.37 -1.46
C LEU A 188 23.18 -21.79 -0.03
N THR A 189 22.29 -21.55 0.94
CA THR A 189 22.57 -21.81 2.36
C THR A 189 22.06 -23.15 2.85
N THR A 190 21.09 -23.79 2.16
CA THR A 190 20.50 -25.07 2.56
C THR A 190 21.14 -26.25 1.81
N THR A 191 21.11 -27.40 2.44
CA THR A 191 21.68 -28.65 1.87
C THR A 191 20.63 -29.49 1.16
N SER A 192 19.36 -29.15 1.27
CA SER A 192 18.23 -29.89 0.69
C SER A 192 17.33 -28.98 -0.13
N TRP A 193 16.95 -29.44 -1.32
CA TRP A 193 16.02 -28.70 -2.21
C TRP A 193 14.62 -28.45 -1.61
N VAL A 194 14.22 -29.21 -0.59
CA VAL A 194 12.90 -29.08 0.06
C VAL A 194 12.91 -27.99 1.14
N GLU A 195 14.05 -27.74 1.77
CA GLU A 195 14.18 -26.78 2.87
C GLU A 195 13.77 -25.35 2.47
N PRO A 196 14.20 -24.80 1.32
CA PRO A 196 13.79 -23.47 0.88
C PRO A 196 12.27 -23.31 0.78
N PHE A 197 11.56 -24.32 0.26
CA PHE A 197 10.10 -24.25 0.14
C PHE A 197 9.38 -24.29 1.48
N ILE A 198 9.89 -25.08 2.43
CA ILE A 198 9.32 -25.12 3.79
C ILE A 198 9.51 -23.78 4.49
N VAL A 199 10.68 -23.15 4.35
CA VAL A 199 10.95 -21.83 4.91
C VAL A 199 10.06 -20.79 4.29
N LEU A 200 10.00 -20.72 2.95
CA LEU A 200 9.13 -19.75 2.25
C LEU A 200 7.66 -19.92 2.62
N PHE A 201 7.19 -21.16 2.78
CA PHE A 201 5.84 -21.42 3.26
C PHE A 201 5.62 -20.86 4.68
N GLY A 202 6.57 -21.10 5.59
CA GLY A 202 6.53 -20.55 6.95
C GLY A 202 6.56 -19.02 6.97
N LEU A 203 7.40 -18.40 6.12
CA LEU A 203 7.47 -16.96 5.95
C LEU A 203 6.13 -16.40 5.41
N GLY A 204 5.53 -17.09 4.43
CA GLY A 204 4.21 -16.70 3.89
C GLY A 204 3.13 -16.73 4.97
N VAL A 205 3.11 -17.77 5.80
CA VAL A 205 2.19 -17.86 6.96
C VAL A 205 2.42 -16.68 7.92
N ALA A 206 3.67 -16.36 8.25
CA ALA A 206 4.00 -15.25 9.15
C ALA A 206 3.54 -13.89 8.58
N ILE A 207 3.73 -13.64 7.28
CA ILE A 207 3.27 -12.41 6.60
C ILE A 207 1.74 -12.32 6.64
N ILE A 208 1.03 -13.42 6.38
CA ILE A 208 -0.44 -13.43 6.41
C ILE A 208 -0.96 -13.13 7.82
N ILE A 209 -0.35 -13.72 8.84
CA ILE A 209 -0.73 -13.47 10.24
C ILE A 209 -0.45 -12.01 10.61
N ASN A 210 0.71 -11.47 10.22
CA ASN A 210 1.04 -10.05 10.43
C ASN A 210 0.02 -9.13 9.75
N ALA A 211 -0.25 -9.38 8.46
CA ALA A 211 -1.23 -8.59 7.72
C ALA A 211 -2.64 -8.66 8.34
N GLY A 212 -3.07 -9.84 8.81
CA GLY A 212 -4.39 -10.00 9.44
C GLY A 212 -4.48 -9.41 10.85
N SER A 213 -3.36 -9.37 11.60
CA SER A 213 -3.33 -8.77 12.94
C SER A 213 -3.51 -7.24 12.93
N ASN A 214 -3.26 -6.59 11.79
CA ASN A 214 -3.51 -5.16 11.60
C ASN A 214 -5.00 -4.76 11.76
N LEU A 215 -5.91 -5.74 11.79
CA LEU A 215 -7.33 -5.50 12.12
C LEU A 215 -7.51 -4.78 13.47
N ILE A 216 -6.56 -4.92 14.39
CA ILE A 216 -6.59 -4.22 15.70
C ILE A 216 -6.56 -2.69 15.50
N PHE A 217 -5.91 -2.23 14.43
CA PHE A 217 -5.80 -0.80 14.11
C PHE A 217 -6.94 -0.31 13.21
N GLY A 218 -7.65 -1.22 12.49
CA GLY A 218 -8.70 -0.91 11.53
C GLY A 218 -8.17 -0.31 10.24
N GLU A 219 -7.34 0.69 10.34
CA GLU A 219 -6.71 1.42 9.24
C GLU A 219 -5.19 1.42 9.39
N ILE A 220 -4.46 1.30 8.29
CA ILE A 220 -3.00 1.35 8.25
C ILE A 220 -2.51 2.14 7.03
N SER A 221 -1.40 2.86 7.21
CA SER A 221 -0.72 3.52 6.09
C SER A 221 -0.20 2.50 5.06
N PHE A 222 -0.29 2.84 3.79
CA PHE A 222 0.31 2.04 2.71
C PHE A 222 1.83 1.88 2.91
N VAL A 223 2.51 2.90 3.43
CA VAL A 223 3.96 2.85 3.75
C VAL A 223 4.23 1.82 4.84
N THR A 224 3.45 1.85 5.93
CA THR A 224 3.56 0.90 7.04
C THR A 224 3.26 -0.53 6.57
N ASN A 225 2.24 -0.71 5.74
CA ASN A 225 1.90 -2.01 5.16
C ASN A 225 3.04 -2.58 4.31
N ALA A 226 3.62 -1.74 3.43
CA ALA A 226 4.74 -2.12 2.57
C ALA A 226 6.01 -2.44 3.36
N ALA A 227 6.43 -1.52 4.23
CA ALA A 227 7.62 -1.66 5.06
C ALA A 227 7.50 -2.85 6.02
N GLY A 228 6.34 -3.02 6.67
CA GLY A 228 6.07 -4.13 7.58
C GLY A 228 6.22 -5.49 6.92
N ASN A 229 5.69 -5.67 5.72
CA ASN A 229 5.82 -6.93 4.98
C ASN A 229 7.27 -7.26 4.60
N ILE A 230 8.05 -6.26 4.16
CA ILE A 230 9.46 -6.43 3.77
C ILE A 230 10.31 -6.74 5.01
N LEU A 231 10.12 -5.98 6.09
CA LEU A 231 10.83 -6.20 7.36
C LEU A 231 10.51 -7.56 7.96
N GLN A 232 9.23 -7.95 7.94
CA GLN A 232 8.79 -9.26 8.42
C GLN A 232 9.49 -10.39 7.66
N LEU A 233 9.60 -10.28 6.34
CA LEU A 233 10.26 -11.28 5.50
C LEU A 233 11.75 -11.36 5.83
N ALA A 234 12.44 -10.23 5.95
CA ALA A 234 13.87 -10.16 6.24
C ALA A 234 14.19 -10.77 7.62
N VAL A 235 13.51 -10.30 8.67
CA VAL A 235 13.77 -10.74 10.06
C VAL A 235 13.39 -12.21 10.27
N SER A 236 12.27 -12.64 9.69
CA SER A 236 11.84 -14.05 9.84
C SER A 236 12.74 -15.01 9.09
N LEU A 237 13.34 -14.56 7.97
CA LEU A 237 14.32 -15.35 7.22
C LEU A 237 15.55 -15.66 8.08
N ASP A 238 16.12 -14.67 8.73
CA ASP A 238 17.33 -14.82 9.56
C ASP A 238 17.11 -15.87 10.66
N TYR A 239 15.99 -15.81 11.36
CA TYR A 239 15.66 -16.78 12.41
C TYR A 239 15.44 -18.20 11.87
N SER A 240 14.82 -18.30 10.69
CA SER A 240 14.54 -19.58 10.05
C SER A 240 15.83 -20.25 9.57
N VAL A 241 16.72 -19.51 8.91
CA VAL A 241 18.01 -19.99 8.43
C VAL A 241 18.90 -20.39 9.60
N PHE A 242 18.95 -19.57 10.65
CA PHE A 242 19.72 -19.90 11.86
C PHE A 242 19.26 -21.20 12.51
N LEU A 243 17.95 -21.41 12.65
CA LEU A 243 17.38 -22.62 13.24
C LEU A 243 17.67 -23.85 12.38
N ILE A 244 17.53 -23.76 11.06
CA ILE A 244 17.82 -24.87 10.13
C ILE A 244 19.29 -25.24 10.18
N HIS A 245 20.18 -24.26 10.18
CA HIS A 245 21.61 -24.48 10.26
C HIS A 245 21.96 -25.22 11.55
N ARG A 246 21.41 -24.78 12.67
CA ARG A 246 21.61 -25.44 13.97
C ARG A 246 21.02 -26.85 14.02
N PHE A 247 19.86 -27.05 13.38
CA PHE A 247 19.28 -28.38 13.25
C PHE A 247 20.18 -29.33 12.43
N THR A 248 20.72 -28.87 11.30
CA THR A 248 21.61 -29.64 10.45
C THR A 248 22.89 -30.03 11.19
N GLU A 249 23.46 -29.12 11.99
CA GLU A 249 24.62 -29.37 12.85
C GLU A 249 24.30 -30.46 13.91
N CYS A 250 23.19 -30.32 14.63
CA CYS A 250 22.75 -31.27 15.63
C CYS A 250 22.45 -32.66 15.02
N LYS A 251 21.94 -32.69 13.77
CA LYS A 251 21.64 -33.94 13.07
C LYS A 251 22.88 -34.73 12.68
N ARG A 252 24.02 -34.09 12.49
CA ARG A 252 25.32 -34.78 12.23
C ARG A 252 25.80 -35.57 13.44
N THR A 253 25.48 -35.11 14.64
CA THR A 253 25.92 -35.75 15.90
C THR A 253 24.87 -36.70 16.50
N GLN A 254 23.60 -36.59 16.07
CA GLN A 254 22.49 -37.37 16.60
C GLN A 254 21.66 -38.04 15.51
N PRO A 255 21.56 -39.38 15.50
CA PRO A 255 20.81 -40.13 14.47
C PRO A 255 19.28 -39.87 14.56
N ASN A 256 18.76 -39.54 15.74
CA ASN A 256 17.33 -39.29 15.95
C ASN A 256 16.96 -37.87 15.67
N SER A 257 16.24 -37.61 14.53
CA SER A 257 15.84 -36.30 14.08
C SER A 257 14.98 -35.50 15.11
N LYS A 258 14.17 -36.20 15.95
CA LYS A 258 13.40 -35.53 17.01
C LYS A 258 14.29 -34.97 18.11
N ARG A 259 15.31 -35.74 18.52
CA ARG A 259 16.28 -35.27 19.53
C ARG A 259 17.20 -34.20 18.96
N ALA A 260 17.63 -34.34 17.70
CA ALA A 260 18.39 -33.30 17.01
C ALA A 260 17.65 -31.99 16.97
N MET A 261 16.36 -32.00 16.63
CA MET A 261 15.49 -30.79 16.62
C MET A 261 15.30 -30.20 18.02
N GLN A 262 15.09 -31.05 19.04
CA GLN A 262 14.99 -30.60 20.42
C GLN A 262 16.26 -29.85 20.87
N ASN A 263 17.42 -30.39 20.57
CA ASN A 263 18.70 -29.78 20.92
C ASN A 263 18.93 -28.48 20.14
N ALA A 264 18.60 -28.45 18.84
CA ALA A 264 18.67 -27.25 18.03
C ALA A 264 17.81 -26.14 18.61
N LEU A 265 16.56 -26.42 18.97
CA LEU A 265 15.65 -25.47 19.61
C LEU A 265 16.21 -24.92 20.94
N VAL A 266 16.70 -25.81 21.82
CA VAL A 266 17.28 -25.41 23.12
C VAL A 266 18.47 -24.48 22.94
N GLN A 267 19.36 -24.79 21.98
CA GLN A 267 20.57 -24.01 21.73
C GLN A 267 20.27 -22.67 21.01
N SER A 268 19.28 -22.66 20.13
CA SER A 268 18.93 -21.48 19.35
C SER A 268 18.06 -20.46 20.10
N THR A 269 17.32 -20.91 21.11
CA THR A 269 16.32 -20.08 21.82
C THR A 269 16.90 -18.79 22.38
N SER A 270 18.03 -18.88 23.08
CA SER A 270 18.63 -17.70 23.70
C SER A 270 19.01 -16.65 22.65
N SER A 271 19.63 -17.08 21.55
CA SER A 271 20.06 -16.17 20.48
C SER A 271 18.85 -15.55 19.75
N ILE A 272 17.85 -16.37 19.40
CA ILE A 272 16.64 -15.87 18.71
C ILE A 272 15.85 -14.94 19.60
N LEU A 273 15.65 -15.26 20.89
CA LEU A 273 14.94 -14.39 21.82
C LEU A 273 15.69 -13.09 22.06
N SER A 274 17.01 -13.12 22.24
CA SER A 274 17.81 -11.92 22.46
C SER A 274 17.75 -10.99 21.23
N SER A 275 17.90 -11.54 20.02
CA SER A 275 17.82 -10.77 18.78
C SER A 275 16.42 -10.20 18.58
N GLY A 276 15.37 -11.00 18.76
CA GLY A 276 13.99 -10.56 18.65
C GLY A 276 13.65 -9.47 19.67
N LEU A 277 14.10 -9.62 20.93
CA LEU A 277 13.87 -8.63 21.96
C LEU A 277 14.58 -7.29 21.65
N THR A 278 15.81 -7.36 21.12
CA THR A 278 16.54 -6.16 20.67
C THR A 278 15.78 -5.41 19.59
N THR A 279 15.22 -6.13 18.61
CA THR A 279 14.39 -5.55 17.54
C THR A 279 13.13 -4.89 18.11
N VAL A 280 12.41 -5.59 19.01
CA VAL A 280 11.21 -5.04 19.67
C VAL A 280 11.54 -3.78 20.48
N ILE A 281 12.62 -3.79 21.27
CA ILE A 281 13.05 -2.62 22.04
C ILE A 281 13.43 -1.46 21.12
N GLY A 282 14.09 -1.74 19.98
CA GLY A 282 14.43 -0.73 18.99
C GLY A 282 13.20 -0.03 18.43
N PHE A 283 12.17 -0.79 18.03
CA PHE A 283 10.90 -0.21 17.54
C PHE A 283 10.12 0.51 18.65
N LEU A 284 10.09 -0.01 19.86
CA LEU A 284 9.45 0.67 20.99
C LEU A 284 10.14 2.01 21.31
N ALA A 285 11.47 2.09 21.16
CA ALA A 285 12.18 3.36 21.35
C ALA A 285 11.78 4.40 20.30
N LEU A 286 11.51 3.98 19.04
CA LEU A 286 10.99 4.89 18.01
C LEU A 286 9.56 5.38 18.28
N CYS A 287 8.73 4.59 18.97
CA CYS A 287 7.40 5.03 19.37
C CYS A 287 7.41 6.10 20.48
N LEU A 288 8.54 6.26 21.18
CA LEU A 288 8.68 7.25 22.28
C LEU A 288 9.33 8.56 21.81
N MET A 289 9.80 8.61 20.58
CA MET A 289 10.37 9.82 19.94
C MET A 289 9.31 10.61 19.18
#